data_d6666bef2d2a5f79e1ef5533e5898203
#
_entry.id   d6666bef2d2a5f79e1ef5533e5898203
#
_cell.length_a   1.000
_cell.length_b   1.000
_cell.length_c   1.000
_cell.angle_alpha   90.00
_cell.angle_beta   90.00
_cell.angle_gamma   90.00
#
_symmetry.space_group_name_H-M   'P 1'
#
loop_
_entity.id
_entity.type
_entity.pdbx_description
1 polymer ?
#
loop_
_entity_poly.entity_id
_entity_poly.type
_entity_poly.pdbx_seq_one_letter_code
_entity_poly.pdbx_strand_id
1 'polypeptide(L)'
;MRITVLGAGVIGVTSAYWLHRAGHQVEVVERREGAGLETSWGNGAMIHVSSVQPWAAPGVPLKVLKWLGQEDAPMLVRPSAVPKMWRWGLGFLRAARPAAYEKGSLANLKLALESAEAMGEIRAATGVQYDYAGDCVIKTFADQGSLDMAAAAHLALAPHGLRTEVLTRAQCVAKEPALGPVAERIAGGLAFPQDEIGDCNKFSQGLAAWLEAQGVRFHWNTTVEDVVLKGGRVAGVRGSAGEWPADAVVVALASASVPLLKRLGIAMPIYPVKGVSVTLPRSVWPEGPRKAILDDARKFALTPVGERYRIVGSAEVGDDNTTPSPARIGMLTRNVAALFPQLRDCEAMPGAVSWAGLRPMVPDAQPRTGPTHIPGLWTNTGHGHTGWTMAAGSGRRLAALMTGRNADQAA
;
A
#
# COMPACT_ATOMS: atom_id res chain seq x y z
N MET A 1 -25.33 -7.04 13.03
CA MET A 1 -24.37 -6.97 14.17
C MET A 1 -23.86 -5.53 14.29
N ARG A 2 -23.53 -5.11 15.51
CA ARG A 2 -22.77 -3.88 15.75
C ARG A 2 -21.28 -4.21 15.59
N ILE A 3 -20.62 -3.57 14.63
CA ILE A 3 -19.21 -3.83 14.32
C ILE A 3 -18.42 -2.55 14.50
N THR A 4 -17.35 -2.60 15.30
CA THR A 4 -16.41 -1.48 15.42
C THR A 4 -15.15 -1.77 14.62
N VAL A 5 -14.83 -0.89 13.65
CA VAL A 5 -13.58 -0.93 12.88
C VAL A 5 -12.58 0.00 13.56
N LEU A 6 -11.39 -0.52 13.84
CA LEU A 6 -10.30 0.24 14.47
C LEU A 6 -9.35 0.77 13.39
N GLY A 7 -9.29 2.10 13.25
CA GLY A 7 -8.50 2.81 12.26
C GLY A 7 -9.31 3.24 11.03
N ALA A 8 -9.13 4.49 10.59
CA ALA A 8 -9.73 5.07 9.39
C ALA A 8 -8.68 5.31 8.28
N GLY A 9 -7.61 4.53 8.22
CA GLY A 9 -6.78 4.40 7.02
C GLY A 9 -7.58 3.74 5.89
N VAL A 10 -7.01 3.68 4.69
CA VAL A 10 -7.69 3.12 3.50
C VAL A 10 -8.26 1.71 3.75
N ILE A 11 -7.57 0.88 4.53
CA ILE A 11 -8.05 -0.48 4.87
C ILE A 11 -9.29 -0.40 5.78
N GLY A 12 -9.28 0.51 6.76
CA GLY A 12 -10.41 0.67 7.68
C GLY A 12 -11.67 1.19 6.99
N VAL A 13 -11.53 2.25 6.18
CA VAL A 13 -12.70 2.83 5.49
C VAL A 13 -13.28 1.89 4.43
N THR A 14 -12.44 1.13 3.71
CA THR A 14 -12.95 0.11 2.76
C THR A 14 -13.59 -1.07 3.48
N SER A 15 -13.06 -1.49 4.64
CA SER A 15 -13.70 -2.50 5.49
C SER A 15 -15.05 -2.01 5.98
N ALA A 16 -15.13 -0.77 6.49
CA ALA A 16 -16.37 -0.17 6.95
C ALA A 16 -17.42 -0.09 5.83
N TYR A 17 -17.01 0.29 4.61
CA TYR A 17 -17.88 0.32 3.45
C TYR A 17 -18.51 -1.05 3.16
N TRP A 18 -17.71 -2.09 3.05
CA TRP A 18 -18.22 -3.42 2.69
C TRP A 18 -19.07 -4.04 3.80
N LEU A 19 -18.73 -3.78 5.07
CA LEU A 19 -19.53 -4.20 6.22
C LEU A 19 -20.88 -3.47 6.28
N HIS A 20 -20.88 -2.15 6.01
CA HIS A 20 -22.12 -1.37 5.90
C HIS A 20 -22.99 -1.90 4.75
N ARG A 21 -22.41 -2.14 3.57
CA ARG A 21 -23.09 -2.72 2.40
C ARG A 21 -23.65 -4.14 2.70
N ALA A 22 -23.03 -4.87 3.60
CA ALA A 22 -23.51 -6.16 4.08
C ALA A 22 -24.64 -6.06 5.13
N GLY A 23 -25.13 -4.84 5.45
CA GLY A 23 -26.25 -4.59 6.36
C GLY A 23 -25.87 -4.60 7.84
N HIS A 24 -24.58 -4.41 8.17
CA HIS A 24 -24.15 -4.27 9.56
C HIS A 24 -24.24 -2.82 10.02
N GLN A 25 -24.47 -2.64 11.33
CA GLN A 25 -24.29 -1.35 11.98
C GLN A 25 -22.80 -1.17 12.28
N VAL A 26 -22.18 -0.19 11.61
CA VAL A 26 -20.73 0.01 11.65
C VAL A 26 -20.39 1.32 12.36
N GLU A 27 -19.40 1.27 13.24
CA GLU A 27 -18.72 2.43 13.82
C GLU A 27 -17.21 2.33 13.55
N VAL A 28 -16.54 3.47 13.39
CA VAL A 28 -15.10 3.53 13.14
C VAL A 28 -14.42 4.37 14.22
N VAL A 29 -13.31 3.89 14.78
CA VAL A 29 -12.55 4.62 15.81
C VAL A 29 -11.20 5.00 15.23
N GLU A 30 -10.87 6.31 15.21
CA GLU A 30 -9.64 6.84 14.62
C GLU A 30 -9.00 7.89 15.53
N ARG A 31 -7.68 7.80 15.70
CA ARG A 31 -6.92 8.70 16.57
C ARG A 31 -6.68 10.10 15.97
N ARG A 32 -6.81 10.23 14.65
CA ARG A 32 -6.66 11.50 13.94
C ARG A 32 -8.01 12.19 13.77
N GLU A 33 -7.96 13.45 13.36
CA GLU A 33 -9.12 14.28 13.06
C GLU A 33 -9.84 13.89 11.76
N GLY A 34 -9.30 12.94 10.98
CA GLY A 34 -9.88 12.53 9.69
C GLY A 34 -9.28 11.24 9.16
N ALA A 35 -9.88 10.74 8.09
CA ALA A 35 -9.45 9.51 7.44
C ALA A 35 -8.17 9.67 6.62
N GLY A 36 -7.35 8.61 6.55
CA GLY A 36 -6.20 8.53 5.64
C GLY A 36 -5.01 9.41 6.00
N LEU A 37 -4.92 9.96 7.20
CA LEU A 37 -3.90 10.94 7.62
C LEU A 37 -2.55 10.33 8.05
N GLU A 38 -2.40 9.01 7.97
CA GLU A 38 -1.13 8.34 8.29
C GLU A 38 -0.50 7.71 7.04
N THR A 39 -0.24 6.41 7.01
CA THR A 39 0.40 5.73 5.86
C THR A 39 -0.38 5.89 4.54
N SER A 40 -1.67 6.17 4.58
CA SER A 40 -2.50 6.44 3.41
C SER A 40 -2.33 7.86 2.83
N TRP A 41 -1.67 8.80 3.55
CA TRP A 41 -1.57 10.20 3.14
C TRP A 41 -0.61 10.42 1.97
N GLY A 42 0.59 9.86 2.03
CA GLY A 42 1.69 10.17 1.12
C GLY A 42 2.26 8.94 0.40
N ASN A 43 1.45 7.90 0.18
CA ASN A 43 1.86 6.70 -0.56
C ASN A 43 2.09 7.00 -2.06
N GLY A 44 2.43 5.98 -2.85
CA GLY A 44 2.77 6.10 -4.27
C GLY A 44 1.66 6.56 -5.20
N ALA A 45 0.44 6.77 -4.70
CA ALA A 45 -0.74 7.14 -5.46
C ALA A 45 -1.07 6.19 -6.63
N MET A 46 -0.68 4.94 -6.53
CA MET A 46 -0.89 3.92 -7.57
C MET A 46 -1.62 2.70 -7.01
N ILE A 47 -2.55 2.17 -7.79
CA ILE A 47 -3.18 0.87 -7.62
C ILE A 47 -2.51 -0.07 -8.62
N HIS A 48 -1.55 -0.85 -8.12
CA HIS A 48 -0.69 -1.68 -8.97
C HIS A 48 -1.12 -3.14 -8.96
N VAL A 49 -1.93 -3.58 -9.87
CA VAL A 49 -2.17 -5.01 -10.09
C VAL A 49 -0.90 -5.71 -10.54
N SER A 50 -0.03 -5.00 -11.26
CA SER A 50 1.22 -5.50 -11.82
C SER A 50 2.35 -5.72 -10.82
N SER A 51 2.33 -5.06 -9.65
CA SER A 51 3.48 -5.02 -8.71
C SER A 51 3.14 -5.56 -7.33
N VAL A 52 2.51 -6.73 -7.30
CA VAL A 52 2.00 -7.38 -6.07
C VAL A 52 2.90 -8.50 -5.56
N GLN A 53 4.03 -8.74 -6.21
CA GLN A 53 4.95 -9.81 -5.81
C GLN A 53 5.55 -9.51 -4.43
N PRO A 54 5.72 -10.53 -3.59
CA PRO A 54 6.40 -10.38 -2.30
C PRO A 54 7.82 -9.81 -2.44
N TRP A 55 8.23 -8.95 -1.54
CA TRP A 55 9.64 -8.50 -1.49
C TRP A 55 10.60 -9.63 -1.16
N ALA A 56 10.11 -10.68 -0.51
CA ALA A 56 10.84 -11.90 -0.24
C ALA A 56 11.00 -12.76 -1.50
N ALA A 57 11.62 -12.21 -2.55
CA ALA A 57 11.92 -12.97 -3.75
C ALA A 57 13.20 -13.80 -3.58
N PRO A 58 13.34 -14.93 -4.31
CA PRO A 58 14.59 -15.69 -4.35
C PRO A 58 15.80 -14.81 -4.65
N GLY A 59 16.87 -14.95 -3.85
CA GLY A 59 18.10 -14.13 -3.96
C GLY A 59 18.04 -12.77 -3.25
N VAL A 60 16.87 -12.23 -2.91
CA VAL A 60 16.77 -10.97 -2.16
C VAL A 60 17.41 -11.03 -0.77
N PRO A 61 17.32 -12.12 0.02
CA PRO A 61 18.01 -12.19 1.30
C PRO A 61 19.52 -11.91 1.22
N LEU A 62 20.19 -12.40 0.17
CA LEU A 62 21.62 -12.12 -0.05
C LEU A 62 21.89 -10.65 -0.42
N LYS A 63 20.98 -10.02 -1.18
CA LYS A 63 21.06 -8.59 -1.49
C LYS A 63 20.87 -7.75 -0.22
N VAL A 64 19.95 -8.11 0.66
CA VAL A 64 19.69 -7.42 1.93
C VAL A 64 20.94 -7.43 2.83
N LEU A 65 21.68 -8.55 2.87
CA LEU A 65 22.96 -8.61 3.59
C LEU A 65 23.99 -7.61 3.05
N LYS A 66 24.04 -7.43 1.72
CA LYS A 66 24.92 -6.43 1.09
C LYS A 66 24.49 -5.00 1.39
N TRP A 67 23.21 -4.75 1.58
CA TRP A 67 22.62 -3.43 1.85
C TRP A 67 22.62 -3.04 3.33
N LEU A 68 23.07 -3.95 4.23
CA LEU A 68 23.08 -3.71 5.66
C LEU A 68 23.93 -2.47 6.00
N GLY A 69 23.30 -1.46 6.60
CA GLY A 69 23.96 -0.20 6.98
C GLY A 69 24.33 0.73 5.82
N GLN A 70 23.95 0.43 4.56
CA GLN A 70 24.28 1.29 3.42
C GLN A 70 23.17 2.33 3.20
N GLU A 71 23.50 3.62 3.46
CA GLU A 71 22.53 4.73 3.36
C GLU A 71 21.96 4.94 1.94
N ASP A 72 22.73 4.67 0.89
CA ASP A 72 22.29 4.82 -0.51
C ASP A 72 21.64 3.55 -1.10
N ALA A 73 21.48 2.48 -0.30
CA ALA A 73 20.80 1.29 -0.78
C ALA A 73 19.29 1.55 -1.01
N PRO A 74 18.65 0.95 -2.02
CA PRO A 74 17.20 1.05 -2.22
C PRO A 74 16.40 0.58 -0.99
N MET A 75 16.93 -0.42 -0.28
CA MET A 75 16.43 -0.88 1.01
C MET A 75 17.58 -0.79 2.03
N LEU A 76 17.48 0.18 2.90
CA LEU A 76 18.39 0.31 4.05
C LEU A 76 17.89 -0.58 5.19
N VAL A 77 18.73 -1.48 5.68
CA VAL A 77 18.48 -2.19 6.94
C VAL A 77 19.48 -1.69 7.97
N ARG A 78 18.97 -1.05 9.01
CA ARG A 78 19.82 -0.57 10.11
C ARG A 78 20.29 -1.75 10.95
N PRO A 79 21.58 -1.87 11.28
CA PRO A 79 22.10 -2.98 12.11
C PRO A 79 21.36 -3.14 13.44
N SER A 80 20.91 -2.05 14.05
CA SER A 80 20.13 -2.03 15.31
C SER A 80 18.74 -2.69 15.19
N ALA A 81 18.23 -2.88 13.98
CA ALA A 81 16.94 -3.54 13.73
C ALA A 81 17.06 -5.08 13.81
N VAL A 82 18.21 -5.64 13.44
CA VAL A 82 18.42 -7.09 13.29
C VAL A 82 17.99 -7.87 14.54
N PRO A 83 18.40 -7.51 15.77
CA PRO A 83 17.95 -8.22 16.96
C PRO A 83 16.44 -8.13 17.23
N LYS A 84 15.79 -7.03 16.80
CA LYS A 84 14.37 -6.78 17.04
C LYS A 84 13.47 -7.51 16.04
N MET A 85 13.98 -7.75 14.83
CA MET A 85 13.20 -8.33 13.72
C MET A 85 13.54 -9.81 13.43
N TRP A 86 14.29 -10.51 14.26
CA TRP A 86 14.80 -11.85 13.95
C TRP A 86 13.68 -12.86 13.60
N ARG A 87 12.54 -12.83 14.32
CA ARG A 87 11.40 -13.70 14.02
C ARG A 87 10.77 -13.36 12.68
N TRP A 88 10.63 -12.06 12.38
CA TRP A 88 10.15 -11.58 11.09
C TRP A 88 11.13 -11.98 9.98
N GLY A 89 12.45 -11.82 10.21
CA GLY A 89 13.51 -12.22 9.30
C GLY A 89 13.48 -13.73 8.96
N LEU A 90 13.25 -14.60 9.95
CA LEU A 90 13.05 -16.04 9.69
C LEU A 90 11.82 -16.30 8.80
N GLY A 91 10.73 -15.58 9.03
CA GLY A 91 9.56 -15.63 8.15
C GLY A 91 9.89 -15.18 6.73
N PHE A 92 10.65 -14.10 6.58
CA PHE A 92 11.10 -13.57 5.30
C PHE A 92 11.98 -14.57 4.52
N LEU A 93 12.92 -15.24 5.21
CA LEU A 93 13.75 -16.29 4.62
C LEU A 93 12.91 -17.50 4.13
N ARG A 94 11.87 -17.87 4.89
CA ARG A 94 10.95 -18.95 4.47
C ARG A 94 10.10 -18.53 3.27
N ALA A 95 9.63 -17.30 3.24
CA ALA A 95 8.85 -16.74 2.14
C ALA A 95 9.68 -16.56 0.85
N ALA A 96 11.01 -16.39 0.97
CA ALA A 96 11.93 -16.26 -0.16
C ALA A 96 12.24 -17.58 -0.88
N ARG A 97 11.68 -18.71 -0.44
CA ARG A 97 11.80 -19.99 -1.15
C ARG A 97 10.96 -19.94 -2.45
N PRO A 98 11.46 -20.48 -3.58
CA PRO A 98 10.77 -20.36 -4.88
C PRO A 98 9.28 -20.70 -4.84
N ALA A 99 8.91 -21.86 -4.32
CA ALA A 99 7.51 -22.30 -4.24
C ALA A 99 6.64 -21.38 -3.34
N ALA A 100 7.18 -20.87 -2.23
CA ALA A 100 6.46 -19.94 -1.35
C ALA A 100 6.26 -18.57 -2.03
N TYR A 101 7.29 -18.08 -2.71
CA TYR A 101 7.25 -16.85 -3.48
C TYR A 101 6.21 -16.92 -4.61
N GLU A 102 6.21 -17.99 -5.40
CA GLU A 102 5.25 -18.22 -6.48
C GLU A 102 3.81 -18.24 -5.94
N LYS A 103 3.56 -19.09 -4.93
CA LYS A 103 2.25 -19.17 -4.28
C LYS A 103 1.79 -17.80 -3.74
N GLY A 104 2.69 -17.07 -3.09
CA GLY A 104 2.41 -15.74 -2.57
C GLY A 104 2.11 -14.73 -3.67
N SER A 105 2.86 -14.76 -4.77
CA SER A 105 2.65 -13.90 -5.94
C SER A 105 1.27 -14.11 -6.57
N LEU A 106 0.87 -15.38 -6.77
CA LEU A 106 -0.44 -15.71 -7.33
C LEU A 106 -1.59 -15.32 -6.40
N ALA A 107 -1.46 -15.56 -5.09
CA ALA A 107 -2.47 -15.15 -4.12
C ALA A 107 -2.64 -13.63 -4.06
N ASN A 108 -1.53 -12.89 -4.14
CA ASN A 108 -1.56 -11.42 -4.19
C ASN A 108 -2.17 -10.91 -5.49
N LEU A 109 -1.83 -11.52 -6.63
CA LEU A 109 -2.40 -11.14 -7.92
C LEU A 109 -3.92 -11.35 -7.93
N LYS A 110 -4.39 -12.50 -7.44
CA LYS A 110 -5.84 -12.76 -7.30
C LYS A 110 -6.51 -11.68 -6.47
N LEU A 111 -5.97 -11.37 -5.28
CA LEU A 111 -6.53 -10.32 -4.43
C LEU A 111 -6.48 -8.93 -5.06
N ALA A 112 -5.42 -8.61 -5.80
CA ALA A 112 -5.28 -7.31 -6.47
C ALA A 112 -6.29 -7.14 -7.61
N LEU A 113 -6.51 -8.19 -8.42
CA LEU A 113 -7.54 -8.19 -9.48
C LEU A 113 -8.95 -8.03 -8.89
N GLU A 114 -9.29 -8.80 -7.85
CA GLU A 114 -10.55 -8.64 -7.13
C GLU A 114 -10.69 -7.25 -6.50
N SER A 115 -9.57 -6.67 -6.03
CA SER A 115 -9.56 -5.34 -5.44
C SER A 115 -9.77 -4.24 -6.48
N ALA A 116 -9.21 -4.37 -7.67
CA ALA A 116 -9.45 -3.42 -8.78
C ALA A 116 -10.92 -3.42 -9.18
N GLU A 117 -11.55 -4.60 -9.26
CA GLU A 117 -13.00 -4.73 -9.49
C GLU A 117 -13.82 -4.09 -8.37
N ALA A 118 -13.53 -4.45 -7.10
CA ALA A 118 -14.19 -3.91 -5.92
C ALA A 118 -14.03 -2.37 -5.82
N MET A 119 -12.88 -1.82 -6.26
CA MET A 119 -12.66 -0.39 -6.34
C MET A 119 -13.56 0.27 -7.40
N GLY A 120 -13.74 -0.39 -8.55
CA GLY A 120 -14.70 0.04 -9.57
C GLY A 120 -16.13 0.11 -9.03
N GLU A 121 -16.56 -0.88 -8.26
CA GLU A 121 -17.87 -0.90 -7.59
C GLU A 121 -18.03 0.25 -6.59
N ILE A 122 -17.00 0.50 -5.77
CA ILE A 122 -17.02 1.63 -4.81
C ILE A 122 -17.15 2.95 -5.57
N ARG A 123 -16.35 3.17 -6.64
CA ARG A 123 -16.45 4.38 -7.48
C ARG A 123 -17.85 4.59 -8.04
N ALA A 124 -18.42 3.56 -8.63
CA ALA A 124 -19.75 3.61 -9.23
C ALA A 124 -20.86 3.90 -8.21
N ALA A 125 -20.76 3.30 -7.02
CA ALA A 125 -21.78 3.43 -5.97
C ALA A 125 -21.70 4.75 -5.19
N THR A 126 -20.50 5.33 -5.04
CA THR A 126 -20.29 6.48 -4.15
C THR A 126 -20.00 7.79 -4.88
N GLY A 127 -19.51 7.73 -6.11
CA GLY A 127 -19.06 8.93 -6.85
C GLY A 127 -17.84 9.62 -6.24
N VAL A 128 -17.11 8.98 -5.32
CA VAL A 128 -15.94 9.57 -4.63
C VAL A 128 -14.87 10.00 -5.61
N GLN A 129 -14.46 11.27 -5.53
CA GLN A 129 -13.42 11.87 -6.36
C GLN A 129 -12.06 11.79 -5.67
N TYR A 130 -11.05 11.24 -6.34
CA TYR A 130 -9.71 11.04 -5.77
C TYR A 130 -8.57 11.13 -6.80
N ASP A 131 -8.74 12.00 -7.78
CA ASP A 131 -7.77 12.22 -8.88
C ASP A 131 -7.49 10.91 -9.66
N TYR A 132 -8.54 10.11 -9.88
CA TYR A 132 -8.46 8.82 -10.56
C TYR A 132 -8.08 8.95 -12.04
N ALA A 133 -7.16 8.08 -12.49
CA ALA A 133 -6.95 7.80 -13.92
C ALA A 133 -6.54 6.33 -14.12
N GLY A 134 -7.06 5.71 -15.17
CA GLY A 134 -6.73 4.33 -15.59
C GLY A 134 -5.72 4.28 -16.74
N ASP A 135 -5.19 3.07 -17.03
CA ASP A 135 -4.20 2.81 -18.09
C ASP A 135 -3.01 3.78 -18.05
N CYS A 136 -2.44 3.98 -16.89
CA CYS A 136 -1.51 5.09 -16.70
C CYS A 136 -0.20 4.73 -16.00
N VAL A 137 0.27 3.47 -16.06
CA VAL A 137 1.53 3.08 -15.46
C VAL A 137 2.48 2.47 -16.49
N ILE A 138 3.69 3.03 -16.58
CA ILE A 138 4.79 2.53 -17.41
C ILE A 138 6.00 2.28 -16.50
N LYS A 139 6.57 1.07 -16.57
CA LYS A 139 7.83 0.73 -15.92
C LYS A 139 8.95 0.75 -16.95
N THR A 140 9.95 1.60 -16.76
CA THR A 140 11.11 1.77 -17.66
C THR A 140 12.31 0.97 -17.18
N PHE A 141 13.12 0.51 -18.13
CA PHE A 141 14.34 -0.28 -17.89
C PHE A 141 15.52 0.36 -18.62
N ALA A 142 16.66 0.45 -17.94
CA ALA A 142 17.87 1.06 -18.50
C ALA A 142 18.61 0.14 -19.48
N ASP A 143 18.46 -1.18 -19.35
CA ASP A 143 19.11 -2.18 -20.19
C ASP A 143 18.14 -3.26 -20.65
N GLN A 144 18.46 -3.90 -21.79
CA GLN A 144 17.61 -4.90 -22.43
C GLN A 144 17.47 -6.17 -21.57
N GLY A 145 18.55 -6.60 -20.91
CA GLY A 145 18.53 -7.83 -20.11
C GLY A 145 17.56 -7.71 -18.93
N SER A 146 17.54 -6.57 -18.24
CA SER A 146 16.57 -6.30 -17.17
C SER A 146 15.13 -6.24 -17.69
N LEU A 147 14.91 -5.65 -18.87
CA LEU A 147 13.59 -5.63 -19.53
C LEU A 147 13.12 -7.04 -19.87
N ASP A 148 13.97 -7.87 -20.49
CA ASP A 148 13.62 -9.22 -20.92
C ASP A 148 13.27 -10.11 -19.72
N MET A 149 14.06 -10.04 -18.64
CA MET A 149 13.76 -10.77 -17.40
C MET A 149 12.43 -10.34 -16.78
N ALA A 150 12.17 -9.04 -16.72
CA ALA A 150 10.92 -8.52 -16.17
C ALA A 150 9.73 -8.87 -17.07
N ALA A 151 9.88 -8.76 -18.39
CA ALA A 151 8.86 -9.16 -19.36
C ALA A 151 8.49 -10.63 -19.21
N ALA A 152 9.49 -11.52 -19.16
CA ALA A 152 9.24 -12.96 -18.96
C ALA A 152 8.47 -13.24 -17.65
N ALA A 153 8.86 -12.58 -16.54
CA ALA A 153 8.22 -12.75 -15.25
C ALA A 153 6.75 -12.26 -15.24
N HIS A 154 6.44 -11.13 -15.91
CA HIS A 154 5.07 -10.61 -15.98
C HIS A 154 4.21 -11.39 -16.98
N LEU A 155 4.75 -11.77 -18.13
CA LEU A 155 4.03 -12.59 -19.12
C LEU A 155 3.67 -13.97 -18.59
N ALA A 156 4.48 -14.55 -17.71
CA ALA A 156 4.15 -15.80 -17.02
C ALA A 156 2.89 -15.68 -16.12
N LEU A 157 2.48 -14.46 -15.76
CA LEU A 157 1.25 -14.22 -14.98
C LEU A 157 0.02 -13.97 -15.87
N ALA A 158 0.17 -13.92 -17.19
CA ALA A 158 -0.95 -13.71 -18.12
C ALA A 158 -2.07 -14.75 -18.00
N PRO A 159 -1.79 -16.07 -17.81
CA PRO A 159 -2.83 -17.07 -17.57
C PRO A 159 -3.65 -16.82 -16.30
N HIS A 160 -3.13 -16.00 -15.37
CA HIS A 160 -3.78 -15.62 -14.12
C HIS A 160 -4.46 -14.25 -14.19
N GLY A 161 -4.61 -13.68 -15.40
CA GLY A 161 -5.36 -12.46 -15.64
C GLY A 161 -4.54 -11.16 -15.66
N LEU A 162 -3.22 -11.20 -15.46
CA LEU A 162 -2.39 -10.02 -15.59
C LEU A 162 -2.17 -9.66 -17.07
N ARG A 163 -2.48 -8.42 -17.45
CA ARG A 163 -2.21 -7.89 -18.80
C ARG A 163 -0.93 -7.03 -18.76
N THR A 164 0.02 -7.36 -19.63
CA THR A 164 1.30 -6.66 -19.75
C THR A 164 1.61 -6.41 -21.22
N GLU A 165 2.01 -5.19 -21.54
CA GLU A 165 2.50 -4.82 -22.88
C GLU A 165 4.01 -4.58 -22.78
N VAL A 166 4.80 -5.28 -23.60
CA VAL A 166 6.23 -5.03 -23.72
C VAL A 166 6.44 -3.93 -24.76
N LEU A 167 7.13 -2.86 -24.38
CA LEU A 167 7.30 -1.66 -25.17
C LEU A 167 8.77 -1.47 -25.58
N THR A 168 8.99 -1.21 -26.85
CA THR A 168 10.24 -0.62 -27.32
C THR A 168 10.41 0.80 -26.78
N ARG A 169 11.62 1.36 -26.84
CA ARG A 169 11.91 2.77 -26.51
C ARG A 169 10.96 3.73 -27.21
N ALA A 170 10.78 3.58 -28.53
CA ALA A 170 9.90 4.45 -29.31
C ALA A 170 8.44 4.36 -28.84
N GLN A 171 7.96 3.18 -28.51
CA GLN A 171 6.60 2.99 -27.98
C GLN A 171 6.44 3.57 -26.58
N CYS A 172 7.48 3.53 -25.73
CA CYS A 172 7.45 4.22 -24.43
C CYS A 172 7.26 5.74 -24.63
N VAL A 173 8.02 6.35 -25.53
CA VAL A 173 7.91 7.79 -25.86
C VAL A 173 6.56 8.13 -26.48
N ALA A 174 6.03 7.27 -27.35
CA ALA A 174 4.70 7.48 -27.95
C ALA A 174 3.57 7.44 -26.90
N LYS A 175 3.67 6.53 -25.90
CA LYS A 175 2.69 6.44 -24.79
C LYS A 175 2.88 7.54 -23.74
N GLU A 176 4.11 8.02 -23.54
CA GLU A 176 4.47 9.06 -22.56
C GLU A 176 5.53 9.99 -23.14
N PRO A 177 5.12 11.11 -23.77
CA PRO A 177 6.05 12.04 -24.44
C PRO A 177 7.11 12.66 -23.53
N ALA A 178 6.87 12.78 -22.22
CA ALA A 178 7.85 13.27 -21.27
C ALA A 178 9.11 12.39 -21.17
N LEU A 179 9.06 11.16 -21.69
CA LEU A 179 10.23 10.28 -21.83
C LEU A 179 11.11 10.63 -23.04
N GLY A 180 10.63 11.45 -24.00
CA GLY A 180 11.37 11.80 -25.21
C GLY A 180 12.77 12.36 -24.95
N PRO A 181 12.93 13.41 -24.11
CA PRO A 181 14.25 14.00 -23.82
C PRO A 181 15.24 13.03 -23.14
N VAL A 182 14.75 11.93 -22.56
CA VAL A 182 15.55 10.94 -21.84
C VAL A 182 15.53 9.55 -22.47
N ALA A 183 15.02 9.45 -23.70
CA ALA A 183 14.82 8.18 -24.40
C ALA A 183 16.09 7.33 -24.49
N GLU A 184 17.26 7.94 -24.69
CA GLU A 184 18.54 7.23 -24.76
C GLU A 184 18.99 6.60 -23.43
N ARG A 185 18.32 6.94 -22.31
CA ARG A 185 18.61 6.40 -20.98
C ARG A 185 17.78 5.16 -20.65
N ILE A 186 16.90 4.76 -21.56
CA ILE A 186 16.03 3.58 -21.41
C ILE A 186 16.16 2.64 -22.61
N ALA A 187 16.16 1.34 -22.37
CA ALA A 187 16.11 0.33 -23.43
C ALA A 187 14.69 0.12 -23.94
N GLY A 188 13.70 0.21 -23.03
CA GLY A 188 12.30 0.02 -23.28
C GLY A 188 11.51 0.00 -21.99
N GLY A 189 10.30 -0.61 -22.01
CA GLY A 189 9.44 -0.62 -20.84
C GLY A 189 8.36 -1.70 -20.86
N LEU A 190 7.63 -1.75 -19.76
CA LEU A 190 6.39 -2.51 -19.62
C LEU A 190 5.26 -1.54 -19.31
N ALA A 191 4.15 -1.63 -20.04
CA ALA A 191 2.91 -0.93 -19.69
C ALA A 191 1.91 -1.91 -19.08
N PHE A 192 1.15 -1.41 -18.12
CA PHE A 192 0.18 -2.18 -17.36
C PHE A 192 -1.21 -1.56 -17.46
N PRO A 193 -2.04 -2.01 -18.42
CA PRO A 193 -3.36 -1.43 -18.67
C PRO A 193 -4.36 -1.54 -17.50
N GLN A 194 -4.10 -2.44 -16.55
CA GLN A 194 -4.95 -2.65 -15.37
C GLN A 194 -4.52 -1.82 -14.16
N ASP A 195 -3.36 -1.18 -14.24
CA ASP A 195 -2.87 -0.32 -13.17
C ASP A 195 -3.52 1.07 -13.28
N GLU A 196 -3.85 1.62 -12.13
CA GLU A 196 -4.52 2.90 -11.99
C GLU A 196 -3.70 3.85 -11.11
N ILE A 197 -3.94 5.14 -11.25
CA ILE A 197 -3.47 6.14 -10.29
C ILE A 197 -4.66 6.77 -9.56
N GLY A 198 -4.40 7.25 -8.35
CA GLY A 198 -5.39 7.95 -7.54
C GLY A 198 -4.85 8.33 -6.17
N ASP A 199 -5.33 9.43 -5.63
CA ASP A 199 -4.94 9.89 -4.31
C ASP A 199 -5.64 9.09 -3.20
N CYS A 200 -4.88 8.23 -2.54
CA CYS A 200 -5.37 7.36 -1.47
C CYS A 200 -5.93 8.15 -0.27
N ASN A 201 -5.37 9.34 0.02
CA ASN A 201 -5.87 10.19 1.10
C ASN A 201 -7.23 10.79 0.73
N LYS A 202 -7.36 11.41 -0.46
CA LYS A 202 -8.63 11.93 -0.96
C LYS A 202 -9.70 10.84 -1.02
N PHE A 203 -9.33 9.63 -1.50
CA PHE A 203 -10.24 8.49 -1.51
C PHE A 203 -10.72 8.13 -0.11
N SER A 204 -9.78 8.04 0.85
CA SER A 204 -10.13 7.67 2.23
C SER A 204 -11.05 8.69 2.88
N GLN A 205 -10.78 9.99 2.68
CA GLN A 205 -11.62 11.08 3.20
C GLN A 205 -12.99 11.10 2.53
N GLY A 206 -13.03 11.00 1.21
CA GLY A 206 -14.29 11.00 0.46
C GLY A 206 -15.17 9.80 0.79
N LEU A 207 -14.57 8.60 0.96
CA LEU A 207 -15.32 7.41 1.34
C LEU A 207 -15.80 7.49 2.80
N ALA A 208 -15.02 8.06 3.71
CA ALA A 208 -15.45 8.29 5.10
C ALA A 208 -16.64 9.26 5.15
N ALA A 209 -16.57 10.38 4.42
CA ALA A 209 -17.66 11.34 4.34
C ALA A 209 -18.94 10.72 3.74
N TRP A 210 -18.79 9.90 2.70
CA TRP A 210 -19.92 9.15 2.14
C TRP A 210 -20.54 8.21 3.18
N LEU A 211 -19.70 7.48 3.94
CA LEU A 211 -20.17 6.56 4.99
C LEU A 211 -20.88 7.31 6.13
N GLU A 212 -20.37 8.48 6.55
CA GLU A 212 -21.05 9.33 7.54
C GLU A 212 -22.44 9.77 7.07
N ALA A 213 -22.55 10.13 5.80
CA ALA A 213 -23.85 10.47 5.16
C ALA A 213 -24.80 9.25 5.10
N GLN A 214 -24.29 8.01 5.11
CA GLN A 214 -25.08 6.78 5.22
C GLN A 214 -25.38 6.35 6.67
N GLY A 215 -24.96 7.15 7.67
CA GLY A 215 -25.22 6.87 9.09
C GLY A 215 -24.15 6.03 9.80
N VAL A 216 -23.00 5.76 9.15
CA VAL A 216 -21.85 5.16 9.83
C VAL A 216 -21.23 6.22 10.74
N ARG A 217 -21.03 5.88 12.02
CA ARG A 217 -20.47 6.80 13.00
C ARG A 217 -18.94 6.70 13.03
N PHE A 218 -18.27 7.84 12.98
CA PHE A 218 -16.82 7.95 13.17
C PHE A 218 -16.52 8.63 14.50
N HIS A 219 -15.65 8.02 15.30
CA HIS A 219 -15.12 8.56 16.55
C HIS A 219 -13.71 9.08 16.26
N TRP A 220 -13.64 10.33 15.74
CA TRP A 220 -12.38 11.02 15.45
C TRP A 220 -11.64 11.42 16.72
N ASN A 221 -10.33 11.69 16.62
CA ASN A 221 -9.47 12.10 17.73
C ASN A 221 -9.52 11.12 18.92
N THR A 222 -9.81 9.85 18.65
CA THR A 222 -9.99 8.82 19.67
C THR A 222 -8.97 7.71 19.52
N THR A 223 -8.04 7.65 20.47
CA THR A 223 -7.04 6.57 20.53
C THR A 223 -7.67 5.31 21.07
N VAL A 224 -7.54 4.19 20.35
CA VAL A 224 -7.94 2.87 20.84
C VAL A 224 -6.99 2.43 21.93
N GLU A 225 -7.53 2.14 23.11
CA GLU A 225 -6.79 1.66 24.26
C GLU A 225 -6.84 0.13 24.36
N ASP A 226 -8.04 -0.46 24.25
CA ASP A 226 -8.21 -1.91 24.38
C ASP A 226 -9.48 -2.44 23.71
N VAL A 227 -9.52 -3.77 23.49
CA VAL A 227 -10.72 -4.50 23.14
C VAL A 227 -11.31 -5.13 24.40
N VAL A 228 -12.55 -4.79 24.72
CA VAL A 228 -13.24 -5.27 25.92
C VAL A 228 -13.74 -6.69 25.68
N LEU A 229 -13.32 -7.61 26.55
CA LEU A 229 -13.75 -9.01 26.50
C LEU A 229 -14.66 -9.34 27.70
N LYS A 230 -15.75 -10.08 27.44
CA LYS A 230 -16.61 -10.68 28.47
C LYS A 230 -16.82 -12.18 28.15
N GLY A 231 -16.52 -13.05 29.09
CA GLY A 231 -16.59 -14.48 28.86
C GLY A 231 -15.69 -14.98 27.71
N GLY A 232 -14.52 -14.35 27.51
CA GLY A 232 -13.56 -14.74 26.46
C GLY A 232 -13.93 -14.32 25.03
N ARG A 233 -15.00 -13.51 24.85
CA ARG A 233 -15.43 -12.99 23.56
C ARG A 233 -15.49 -11.46 23.54
N VAL A 234 -15.46 -10.86 22.37
CA VAL A 234 -15.63 -9.41 22.21
C VAL A 234 -16.97 -8.95 22.79
N ALA A 235 -16.92 -7.84 23.56
CA ALA A 235 -18.07 -7.15 24.10
C ALA A 235 -18.06 -5.64 23.76
N GLY A 236 -16.92 -5.09 23.37
CA GLY A 236 -16.79 -3.67 23.03
C GLY A 236 -15.36 -3.23 22.77
N VAL A 237 -15.20 -1.93 22.67
CA VAL A 237 -13.91 -1.23 22.49
C VAL A 237 -13.83 -0.13 23.53
N ARG A 238 -12.65 0.02 24.16
CA ARG A 238 -12.31 1.16 25.01
C ARG A 238 -11.30 2.04 24.29
N GLY A 239 -11.58 3.33 24.28
CA GLY A 239 -10.70 4.36 23.76
C GLY A 239 -10.67 5.58 24.66
N SER A 240 -9.82 6.55 24.32
CA SER A 240 -9.60 7.78 25.11
C SER A 240 -10.85 8.63 25.34
N ALA A 241 -11.88 8.49 24.50
CA ALA A 241 -13.14 9.23 24.59
C ALA A 241 -14.30 8.42 25.20
N GLY A 242 -14.08 7.15 25.57
CA GLY A 242 -15.12 6.32 26.19
C GLY A 242 -15.05 4.84 25.84
N GLU A 243 -16.13 4.13 26.15
CA GLU A 243 -16.28 2.71 25.84
C GLU A 243 -17.56 2.48 25.01
N TRP A 244 -17.46 1.70 23.96
CA TRP A 244 -18.56 1.38 23.05
C TRP A 244 -18.81 -0.10 23.01
N PRO A 245 -20.07 -0.54 23.14
CA PRO A 245 -20.42 -1.94 23.00
C PRO A 245 -20.36 -2.37 21.53
N ALA A 246 -19.75 -3.53 21.27
CA ALA A 246 -19.67 -4.12 19.94
C ALA A 246 -19.88 -5.63 20.01
N ASP A 247 -20.56 -6.17 18.99
CA ASP A 247 -20.71 -7.62 18.82
C ASP A 247 -19.47 -8.22 18.13
N ALA A 248 -18.78 -7.40 17.33
CA ALA A 248 -17.51 -7.73 16.69
C ALA A 248 -16.60 -6.49 16.53
N VAL A 249 -15.29 -6.73 16.51
CA VAL A 249 -14.25 -5.71 16.30
C VAL A 249 -13.35 -6.14 15.16
N VAL A 250 -13.05 -5.21 14.25
CA VAL A 250 -12.09 -5.37 13.13
C VAL A 250 -10.87 -4.51 13.40
N VAL A 251 -9.70 -5.14 13.52
CA VAL A 251 -8.42 -4.44 13.72
C VAL A 251 -7.80 -4.10 12.37
N ALA A 252 -7.81 -2.80 12.00
CA ALA A 252 -7.24 -2.25 10.76
C ALA A 252 -6.19 -1.15 11.04
N LEU A 253 -5.41 -1.31 12.12
CA LEU A 253 -4.49 -0.31 12.68
C LEU A 253 -3.07 -0.37 12.08
N ALA A 254 -2.85 -1.05 10.95
CA ALA A 254 -1.53 -1.20 10.35
C ALA A 254 -0.48 -1.70 11.38
N SER A 255 0.65 -1.01 11.56
CA SER A 255 1.68 -1.41 12.52
C SER A 255 1.22 -1.29 13.97
N ALA A 256 0.27 -0.40 14.28
CA ALA A 256 -0.32 -0.27 15.61
C ALA A 256 -1.23 -1.45 16.00
N SER A 257 -1.57 -2.33 15.06
CA SER A 257 -2.22 -3.61 15.38
C SER A 257 -1.38 -4.52 16.27
N VAL A 258 -0.04 -4.45 16.15
CA VAL A 258 0.87 -5.37 16.85
C VAL A 258 0.78 -5.23 18.38
N PRO A 259 0.97 -4.05 18.98
CA PRO A 259 0.88 -3.91 20.44
C PRO A 259 -0.52 -4.21 20.98
N LEU A 260 -1.59 -3.84 20.27
CA LEU A 260 -2.95 -4.15 20.68
C LEU A 260 -3.20 -5.68 20.73
N LEU A 261 -2.91 -6.36 19.62
CA LEU A 261 -3.14 -7.81 19.49
C LEU A 261 -2.24 -8.63 20.41
N LYS A 262 -1.01 -8.15 20.67
CA LYS A 262 -0.09 -8.79 21.62
C LYS A 262 -0.66 -8.84 23.04
N ARG A 263 -1.33 -7.78 23.51
CA ARG A 263 -2.01 -7.78 24.81
C ARG A 263 -3.12 -8.83 24.91
N LEU A 264 -3.74 -9.14 23.76
CA LEU A 264 -4.78 -10.18 23.64
C LEU A 264 -4.21 -11.58 23.35
N GLY A 265 -2.89 -11.77 23.47
CA GLY A 265 -2.24 -13.06 23.22
C GLY A 265 -2.10 -13.43 21.74
N ILE A 266 -2.33 -12.48 20.82
CA ILE A 266 -2.25 -12.73 19.38
C ILE A 266 -0.93 -12.18 18.84
N ALA A 267 -0.09 -13.08 18.34
CA ALA A 267 1.16 -12.70 17.66
C ALA A 267 0.87 -12.29 16.21
N MET A 268 1.22 -11.04 15.86
CA MET A 268 1.06 -10.53 14.50
C MET A 268 2.43 -10.24 13.89
N PRO A 269 2.81 -10.91 12.78
CA PRO A 269 4.15 -10.77 12.20
C PRO A 269 4.26 -9.53 11.31
N ILE A 270 3.90 -8.37 11.82
CA ILE A 270 4.01 -7.09 11.13
C ILE A 270 5.25 -6.36 11.63
N TYR A 271 6.07 -5.88 10.71
CA TYR A 271 7.20 -5.00 10.98
C TYR A 271 7.04 -3.67 10.23
N PRO A 272 7.20 -2.51 10.89
CA PRO A 272 7.11 -1.22 10.21
C PRO A 272 8.33 -1.00 9.31
N VAL A 273 8.11 -0.70 8.05
CA VAL A 273 9.15 -0.34 7.09
C VAL A 273 8.87 1.07 6.59
N LYS A 274 9.76 2.01 6.94
CA LYS A 274 9.63 3.40 6.54
C LYS A 274 9.82 3.56 5.02
N GLY A 275 8.97 4.35 4.41
CA GLY A 275 9.13 4.87 3.06
C GLY A 275 9.02 6.38 3.08
N VAL A 276 9.67 7.02 2.11
CA VAL A 276 9.60 8.47 1.94
C VAL A 276 8.95 8.84 0.62
N SER A 277 8.36 10.03 0.57
CA SER A 277 7.88 10.65 -0.66
C SER A 277 8.17 12.15 -0.68
N VAL A 278 8.24 12.71 -1.90
CA VAL A 278 8.24 14.14 -2.17
C VAL A 278 7.04 14.43 -3.07
N THR A 279 6.21 15.36 -2.66
CA THR A 279 5.05 15.83 -3.44
C THR A 279 5.32 17.25 -3.92
N LEU A 280 5.10 17.49 -5.21
CA LEU A 280 5.38 18.76 -5.89
C LEU A 280 4.12 19.28 -6.57
N PRO A 281 3.89 20.61 -6.67
CA PRO A 281 2.90 21.14 -7.60
C PRO A 281 3.25 20.77 -9.03
N ARG A 282 2.26 20.46 -9.85
CA ARG A 282 2.47 20.12 -11.27
C ARG A 282 3.02 21.30 -12.09
N SER A 283 2.82 22.51 -11.59
CA SER A 283 3.35 23.74 -12.18
C SER A 283 4.88 23.81 -12.22
N VAL A 284 5.61 23.02 -11.43
CA VAL A 284 7.08 22.96 -11.51
C VAL A 284 7.58 22.30 -12.79
N TRP A 285 6.75 21.49 -13.44
CA TRP A 285 7.02 20.85 -14.71
C TRP A 285 5.71 20.61 -15.51
N PRO A 286 5.18 21.65 -16.19
CA PRO A 286 3.89 21.57 -16.89
C PRO A 286 3.83 20.49 -17.97
N GLU A 287 4.95 20.27 -18.71
CA GLU A 287 5.06 19.22 -19.73
C GLU A 287 5.51 17.87 -19.16
N GLY A 288 5.54 17.70 -17.86
CA GLY A 288 5.93 16.47 -17.19
C GLY A 288 4.95 15.33 -17.44
N PRO A 289 5.27 14.13 -16.92
CA PRO A 289 4.54 12.91 -17.25
C PRO A 289 3.05 13.02 -16.95
N ARG A 290 2.26 12.41 -17.82
CA ARG A 290 0.81 12.20 -17.65
C ARG A 290 0.51 10.80 -17.12
N LYS A 291 1.45 9.87 -17.27
CA LYS A 291 1.41 8.51 -16.72
C LYS A 291 2.41 8.36 -15.57
N ALA A 292 2.13 7.46 -14.66
CA ALA A 292 3.11 7.11 -13.62
C ALA A 292 4.30 6.40 -14.27
N ILE A 293 5.50 6.88 -13.98
CA ILE A 293 6.76 6.29 -14.44
C ILE A 293 7.45 5.61 -13.25
N LEU A 294 7.67 4.30 -13.38
CA LEU A 294 8.49 3.52 -12.47
C LEU A 294 9.84 3.27 -13.13
N ASP A 295 10.93 3.75 -12.55
CA ASP A 295 12.28 3.44 -13.05
C ASP A 295 12.84 2.24 -12.31
N ASP A 296 13.05 1.13 -13.05
CA ASP A 296 13.54 -0.12 -12.43
C ASP A 296 15.00 0.00 -11.97
N ALA A 297 15.84 0.71 -12.73
CA ALA A 297 17.26 0.83 -12.41
C ALA A 297 17.51 1.71 -11.17
N ARG A 298 16.77 2.83 -11.05
CA ARG A 298 16.95 3.84 -9.99
C ARG A 298 15.98 3.67 -8.82
N LYS A 299 15.01 2.74 -8.95
CA LYS A 299 14.05 2.35 -7.89
C LYS A 299 13.25 3.52 -7.33
N PHE A 300 12.72 4.37 -8.22
CA PHE A 300 11.73 5.38 -7.88
C PHE A 300 10.46 5.23 -8.73
N ALA A 301 9.38 5.83 -8.25
CA ALA A 301 8.20 6.10 -9.06
C ALA A 301 7.87 7.58 -9.00
N LEU A 302 7.48 8.14 -10.16
CA LEU A 302 6.97 9.50 -10.34
C LEU A 302 5.54 9.39 -10.84
N THR A 303 4.58 9.79 -10.00
CA THR A 303 3.14 9.66 -10.28
C THR A 303 2.49 11.03 -10.41
N PRO A 304 1.88 11.38 -11.55
CA PRO A 304 0.99 12.52 -11.65
C PRO A 304 -0.33 12.19 -10.92
N VAL A 305 -0.72 13.03 -9.97
CA VAL A 305 -1.95 12.84 -9.19
C VAL A 305 -2.65 14.18 -9.01
N GLY A 306 -3.72 14.42 -9.78
CA GLY A 306 -4.35 15.73 -9.88
C GLY A 306 -3.34 16.80 -10.31
N GLU A 307 -3.32 17.91 -9.57
CA GLU A 307 -2.40 19.04 -9.82
C GLU A 307 -1.03 18.87 -9.13
N ARG A 308 -0.60 17.62 -8.90
CA ARG A 308 0.64 17.31 -8.19
C ARG A 308 1.42 16.19 -8.86
N TYR A 309 2.72 16.17 -8.64
CA TYR A 309 3.59 15.01 -8.84
C TYR A 309 3.92 14.40 -7.48
N ARG A 310 3.82 13.10 -7.37
CA ARG A 310 4.27 12.32 -6.21
C ARG A 310 5.46 11.46 -6.59
N ILE A 311 6.60 11.73 -5.96
CA ILE A 311 7.82 10.94 -6.13
C ILE A 311 7.93 10.04 -4.91
N VAL A 312 8.08 8.73 -5.13
CA VAL A 312 8.25 7.75 -4.08
C VAL A 312 9.38 6.79 -4.42
N GLY A 313 10.02 6.30 -3.40
CA GLY A 313 11.07 5.29 -3.51
C GLY A 313 11.59 4.95 -2.13
N SER A 314 12.57 4.07 -2.05
CA SER A 314 13.20 3.77 -0.78
C SER A 314 12.36 2.93 0.19
N ALA A 315 13.09 2.12 0.92
CA ALA A 315 12.61 1.42 2.10
C ALA A 315 13.68 1.51 3.19
N GLU A 316 13.26 1.72 4.43
CA GLU A 316 14.15 1.76 5.59
C GLU A 316 13.59 0.91 6.71
N VAL A 317 14.39 -0.03 7.19
CA VAL A 317 14.08 -0.97 8.27
C VAL A 317 14.88 -0.57 9.51
N GLY A 318 14.19 -0.40 10.63
CA GLY A 318 14.84 -0.07 11.92
C GLY A 318 14.70 1.38 12.34
N ASP A 319 13.93 2.16 11.62
CA ASP A 319 13.46 3.47 12.01
C ASP A 319 11.92 3.49 11.95
N ASP A 320 11.27 3.59 13.08
CA ASP A 320 9.81 3.49 13.25
C ASP A 320 9.13 4.85 13.51
N ASN A 321 9.88 5.97 13.45
CA ASN A 321 9.28 7.30 13.44
C ASN A 321 8.79 7.68 12.02
N THR A 322 7.94 8.69 11.92
CA THR A 322 7.38 9.21 10.67
C THR A 322 8.02 10.52 10.22
N THR A 323 9.17 10.90 10.78
CA THR A 323 9.94 12.05 10.31
C THR A 323 10.70 11.67 9.04
N PRO A 324 10.56 12.43 7.93
CA PRO A 324 11.34 12.20 6.73
C PRO A 324 12.84 12.31 6.99
N SER A 325 13.61 11.29 6.63
CA SER A 325 15.07 11.33 6.73
C SER A 325 15.65 12.17 5.60
N PRO A 326 16.41 13.26 5.88
CA PRO A 326 17.03 14.07 4.85
C PRO A 326 17.93 13.25 3.90
N ALA A 327 18.68 12.28 4.42
CA ALA A 327 19.52 11.39 3.60
C ALA A 327 18.68 10.56 2.61
N ARG A 328 17.52 10.03 3.07
CA ARG A 328 16.65 9.21 2.22
C ARG A 328 15.86 10.05 1.21
N ILE A 329 15.47 11.28 1.57
CA ILE A 329 14.90 12.25 0.63
C ILE A 329 15.94 12.61 -0.42
N GLY A 330 17.16 13.02 -0.02
CA GLY A 330 18.22 13.38 -0.97
C GLY A 330 18.64 12.22 -1.89
N MET A 331 18.63 10.96 -1.41
CA MET A 331 18.82 9.81 -2.28
C MET A 331 17.69 9.70 -3.33
N LEU A 332 16.44 9.84 -2.90
CA LEU A 332 15.28 9.74 -3.79
C LEU A 332 15.32 10.83 -4.87
N THR A 333 15.61 12.08 -4.50
CA THR A 333 15.65 13.21 -5.43
C THR A 333 16.85 13.15 -6.38
N ARG A 334 18.02 12.68 -5.92
CA ARG A 334 19.15 12.34 -6.83
C ARG A 334 18.75 11.26 -7.84
N ASN A 335 18.04 10.21 -7.41
CA ASN A 335 17.63 9.12 -8.29
C ASN A 335 16.65 9.61 -9.37
N VAL A 336 15.69 10.45 -9.01
CA VAL A 336 14.75 11.02 -10.00
C VAL A 336 15.44 12.00 -10.93
N ALA A 337 16.34 12.85 -10.42
CA ALA A 337 17.11 13.81 -11.22
C ALA A 337 18.05 13.12 -12.22
N ALA A 338 18.56 11.93 -11.89
CA ALA A 338 19.38 11.14 -12.79
C ALA A 338 18.63 10.68 -14.05
N LEU A 339 17.30 10.51 -14.01
CA LEU A 339 16.48 10.31 -15.19
C LEU A 339 15.90 11.64 -15.69
N PHE A 340 15.33 12.45 -14.83
CA PHE A 340 14.65 13.73 -15.14
C PHE A 340 15.41 14.91 -14.53
N PRO A 341 16.41 15.48 -15.24
CA PRO A 341 17.27 16.57 -14.71
C PRO A 341 16.51 17.82 -14.27
N GLN A 342 15.34 18.08 -14.83
CA GLN A 342 14.45 19.19 -14.46
C GLN A 342 13.87 19.07 -13.05
N LEU A 343 13.94 17.88 -12.43
CA LEU A 343 13.55 17.64 -11.05
C LEU A 343 14.77 17.57 -10.09
N ARG A 344 15.90 18.17 -10.47
CA ARG A 344 17.06 18.30 -9.58
C ARG A 344 16.66 19.16 -8.37
N ASP A 345 17.07 18.72 -7.17
CA ASP A 345 16.80 19.38 -5.88
C ASP A 345 15.30 19.68 -5.68
N CYS A 346 14.45 18.77 -6.18
CA CYS A 346 13.02 19.00 -6.22
C CYS A 346 12.39 19.08 -4.82
N GLU A 347 13.03 18.55 -3.78
CA GLU A 347 12.61 18.69 -2.38
C GLU A 347 12.69 20.13 -1.88
N ALA A 348 13.50 20.99 -2.52
CA ALA A 348 13.61 22.39 -2.20
C ALA A 348 12.79 23.32 -3.11
N MET A 349 12.07 22.77 -4.10
CA MET A 349 11.23 23.56 -5.00
C MET A 349 10.03 24.17 -4.28
N PRO A 350 9.51 25.34 -4.72
CA PRO A 350 8.33 25.95 -4.12
C PRO A 350 7.13 25.00 -4.06
N GLY A 351 6.54 24.87 -2.88
CA GLY A 351 5.39 23.98 -2.65
C GLY A 351 5.74 22.49 -2.52
N ALA A 352 7.02 22.13 -2.49
CA ALA A 352 7.45 20.77 -2.22
C ALA A 352 7.10 20.34 -0.78
N VAL A 353 6.58 19.12 -0.64
CA VAL A 353 6.27 18.53 0.67
C VAL A 353 6.94 17.16 0.76
N SER A 354 7.87 17.03 1.70
CA SER A 354 8.48 15.76 2.06
C SER A 354 7.66 15.05 3.12
N TRP A 355 7.47 13.74 2.98
CA TRP A 355 6.69 12.92 3.89
C TRP A 355 7.34 11.55 4.11
N ALA A 356 7.03 10.94 5.26
CA ALA A 356 7.40 9.56 5.56
C ALA A 356 6.21 8.81 6.18
N GLY A 357 6.11 7.52 5.86
CA GLY A 357 5.11 6.62 6.44
C GLY A 357 5.62 5.21 6.61
N LEU A 358 4.93 4.46 7.47
CA LEU A 358 5.32 3.12 7.90
C LEU A 358 4.47 2.07 7.17
N ARG A 359 5.08 1.32 6.26
CA ARG A 359 4.45 0.16 5.62
C ARG A 359 4.33 -0.97 6.63
N PRO A 360 3.13 -1.54 6.88
CA PRO A 360 2.96 -2.65 7.82
C PRO A 360 3.35 -3.98 7.14
N MET A 361 4.65 -4.24 7.02
CA MET A 361 5.17 -5.35 6.25
C MET A 361 5.02 -6.68 6.98
N VAL A 362 4.41 -7.66 6.33
CA VAL A 362 4.43 -9.07 6.73
C VAL A 362 5.45 -9.83 5.90
N PRO A 363 6.09 -10.88 6.43
CA PRO A 363 7.19 -11.56 5.76
C PRO A 363 6.84 -12.16 4.38
N ASP A 364 5.63 -12.69 4.26
CA ASP A 364 5.09 -13.37 3.07
C ASP A 364 4.26 -12.45 2.15
N ALA A 365 4.17 -11.15 2.51
CA ALA A 365 3.36 -10.14 1.84
C ALA A 365 1.85 -10.50 1.72
N GLN A 366 1.35 -11.44 2.54
CA GLN A 366 -0.07 -11.79 2.57
C GLN A 366 -0.79 -10.97 3.65
N PRO A 367 -1.83 -10.18 3.33
CA PRO A 367 -2.64 -9.50 4.34
C PRO A 367 -3.23 -10.47 5.36
N ARG A 368 -3.34 -10.02 6.59
CA ARG A 368 -3.99 -10.79 7.68
C ARG A 368 -5.44 -10.36 7.75
N THR A 369 -6.27 -11.01 6.91
CA THR A 369 -7.71 -10.77 6.80
C THR A 369 -8.46 -12.00 7.27
N GLY A 370 -9.28 -11.86 8.33
CA GLY A 370 -10.09 -12.96 8.83
C GLY A 370 -10.28 -12.95 10.35
N PRO A 371 -10.91 -14.01 10.89
CA PRO A 371 -11.15 -14.15 12.32
C PRO A 371 -9.85 -14.44 13.08
N THR A 372 -9.84 -14.11 14.36
CA THR A 372 -8.83 -14.57 15.31
C THR A 372 -9.37 -15.76 16.13
N HIS A 373 -8.56 -16.26 17.08
CA HIS A 373 -9.05 -17.27 18.01
C HIS A 373 -10.03 -16.70 19.09
N ILE A 374 -10.14 -15.37 19.19
CA ILE A 374 -11.09 -14.71 20.10
C ILE A 374 -12.39 -14.49 19.32
N PRO A 375 -13.52 -15.09 19.76
CA PRO A 375 -14.81 -14.91 19.11
C PRO A 375 -15.23 -13.44 19.06
N GLY A 376 -15.58 -12.96 17.86
CA GLY A 376 -15.92 -11.56 17.58
C GLY A 376 -14.73 -10.66 17.27
N LEU A 377 -13.48 -11.12 17.40
CA LEU A 377 -12.29 -10.33 17.03
C LEU A 377 -11.77 -10.76 15.66
N TRP A 378 -11.69 -9.77 14.74
CA TRP A 378 -11.26 -9.92 13.36
C TRP A 378 -10.07 -9.02 13.05
N THR A 379 -9.30 -9.38 12.05
CA THR A 379 -8.21 -8.56 11.55
C THR A 379 -8.39 -8.27 10.07
N ASN A 380 -7.99 -7.07 9.63
CA ASN A 380 -7.73 -6.73 8.24
C ASN A 380 -6.53 -5.79 8.22
N THR A 381 -5.33 -6.33 8.21
CA THR A 381 -4.10 -5.57 8.43
C THR A 381 -2.89 -6.25 7.77
N GLY A 382 -1.72 -5.62 7.82
CA GLY A 382 -0.48 -6.23 7.30
C GLY A 382 -0.36 -6.22 5.77
N HIS A 383 -0.97 -5.26 5.09
CA HIS A 383 -0.99 -5.16 3.62
C HIS A 383 0.35 -4.70 3.00
N GLY A 384 1.35 -4.38 3.83
CA GLY A 384 2.69 -4.01 3.37
C GLY A 384 2.70 -2.80 2.44
N HIS A 385 3.39 -2.95 1.30
CA HIS A 385 3.51 -1.91 0.28
C HIS A 385 2.31 -1.88 -0.70
N THR A 386 1.45 -2.89 -0.67
CA THR A 386 0.31 -3.05 -1.58
C THR A 386 -1.04 -2.67 -0.96
N GLY A 387 -1.00 -1.98 0.19
CA GLY A 387 -2.21 -1.64 0.94
C GLY A 387 -3.26 -0.87 0.12
N TRP A 388 -2.85 0.11 -0.67
CA TRP A 388 -3.75 0.84 -1.55
C TRP A 388 -4.36 -0.07 -2.63
N THR A 389 -3.53 -0.89 -3.28
CA THR A 389 -3.95 -1.86 -4.29
C THR A 389 -4.97 -2.87 -3.76
N MET A 390 -4.78 -3.37 -2.52
CA MET A 390 -5.56 -4.49 -1.99
C MET A 390 -6.72 -4.06 -1.07
N ALA A 391 -6.87 -2.76 -0.80
CA ALA A 391 -7.80 -2.27 0.22
C ALA A 391 -9.25 -2.69 -0.02
N ALA A 392 -9.78 -2.43 -1.22
CA ALA A 392 -11.17 -2.71 -1.55
C ALA A 392 -11.46 -4.22 -1.55
N GLY A 393 -10.56 -5.03 -2.14
CA GLY A 393 -10.71 -6.48 -2.19
C GLY A 393 -10.61 -7.14 -0.82
N SER A 394 -9.65 -6.73 0.02
CA SER A 394 -9.54 -7.28 1.38
C SER A 394 -10.74 -6.90 2.25
N GLY A 395 -11.29 -5.68 2.09
CA GLY A 395 -12.53 -5.28 2.76
C GLY A 395 -13.72 -6.11 2.31
N ARG A 396 -13.88 -6.36 0.99
CA ARG A 396 -14.93 -7.24 0.43
C ARG A 396 -14.83 -8.67 0.96
N ARG A 397 -13.62 -9.25 0.95
CA ARG A 397 -13.37 -10.59 1.50
C ARG A 397 -13.68 -10.66 3.00
N LEU A 398 -13.29 -9.64 3.78
CA LEU A 398 -13.62 -9.58 5.20
C LEU A 398 -15.13 -9.62 5.44
N ALA A 399 -15.89 -8.79 4.74
CA ALA A 399 -17.35 -8.73 4.87
C ALA A 399 -18.00 -10.07 4.48
N ALA A 400 -17.52 -10.73 3.42
CA ALA A 400 -17.98 -12.05 3.01
C ALA A 400 -17.74 -13.10 4.11
N LEU A 401 -16.54 -13.16 4.68
CA LEU A 401 -16.20 -14.07 5.78
C LEU A 401 -17.07 -13.82 7.02
N MET A 402 -17.36 -12.56 7.36
CA MET A 402 -18.20 -12.21 8.51
C MET A 402 -19.68 -12.53 8.31
N THR A 403 -20.15 -12.65 7.06
CA THR A 403 -21.51 -13.07 6.71
C THR A 403 -21.65 -14.58 6.45
N GLY A 404 -20.60 -15.36 6.68
CA GLY A 404 -20.59 -16.82 6.47
C GLY A 404 -20.54 -17.24 5.00
N ARG A 405 -20.23 -16.33 4.07
CA ARG A 405 -19.98 -16.64 2.66
C ARG A 405 -18.52 -17.03 2.47
N ASN A 406 -18.24 -18.02 1.64
CA ASN A 406 -16.85 -18.32 1.27
C ASN A 406 -16.26 -17.13 0.53
N ALA A 407 -14.99 -16.78 0.83
CA ALA A 407 -14.30 -15.67 0.18
C ALA A 407 -14.24 -15.82 -1.36
N ASP A 408 -14.27 -17.06 -1.87
CA ASP A 408 -14.32 -17.37 -3.31
C ASP A 408 -15.72 -17.19 -3.94
N GLN A 409 -16.78 -17.01 -3.15
CA GLN A 409 -18.15 -16.75 -3.62
C GLN A 409 -18.52 -15.26 -3.61
N ALA A 410 -17.58 -14.39 -3.23
CA ALA A 410 -17.74 -12.95 -3.16
C ALA A 410 -17.14 -12.21 -4.39
N ALA A 411 -16.77 -13.00 -5.42
CA ALA A 411 -16.31 -12.52 -6.72
C ALA A 411 -17.48 -12.40 -7.69
#